data_ecb7c44cb69c5f57fef1fa026485c993
#
_entry.id   ecb7c44cb69c5f57fef1fa026485c993
#
_cell.length_a   1.000
_cell.length_b   1.000
_cell.length_c   1.000
_cell.angle_alpha   90.00
_cell.angle_beta   90.00
_cell.angle_gamma   90.00
#
_symmetry.space_group_name_H-M   'P 1'
#
loop_
_entity.id
_entity.type
_entity.pdbx_description
1 polymer ?
#
loop_
_entity_poly.entity_id
_entity_poly.type
_entity_poly.pdbx_seq_one_letter_code
_entity_poly.pdbx_strand_id
1 'polypeptide(L)'
;MNRTWHLRIRKTHRYLGVFIGLQFLLWTVGGLYFSWSNLDAIHGDALKRAAETMPISLSLVSPSLALQALGKQVAGASIVGIQLIDVLGQPFYQISYRVNQGAGHPMNQVQLAHARTGLLRGELTQAEAVALAQSRFAGESAVEQVAYLTSTNGHHEYRGKPLPAYAVTFQKPAHATVYVAAQAGTVQSVRTDPWRIFDFLWMLHTMDYEGRDDMNNSLLQAFSVLGLLTISSGFALFFASSPWFRPKLKTGRHQPVDA
;
A
#
# COMPACT_ATOMS: atom_id res chain seq x y z
N MET A 1 2.97 -15.96 47.32
CA MET A 1 2.14 -15.10 46.46
C MET A 1 0.69 -15.21 46.91
N ASN A 2 0.00 -14.08 47.19
CA ASN A 2 -1.33 -14.07 47.79
C ASN A 2 -2.39 -14.65 46.87
N ARG A 3 -3.30 -15.54 47.38
CA ARG A 3 -4.37 -16.21 46.62
C ARG A 3 -5.24 -15.22 45.82
N THR A 4 -5.48 -14.03 46.35
CA THR A 4 -6.24 -12.96 45.73
C THR A 4 -5.53 -12.39 44.48
N TRP A 5 -4.23 -12.33 44.49
CA TRP A 5 -3.40 -11.85 43.36
C TRP A 5 -3.46 -12.81 42.19
N HIS A 6 -3.34 -14.12 42.44
CA HIS A 6 -3.50 -15.15 41.42
C HIS A 6 -4.86 -15.09 40.72
N LEU A 7 -5.93 -14.90 41.51
CA LEU A 7 -7.28 -14.82 40.95
C LEU A 7 -7.46 -13.56 40.06
N ARG A 8 -6.89 -12.43 40.47
CA ARG A 8 -6.92 -11.19 39.67
C ARG A 8 -6.16 -11.34 38.37
N ILE A 9 -4.92 -11.86 38.39
CA ILE A 9 -4.13 -12.08 37.18
C ILE A 9 -4.86 -13.03 36.22
N ARG A 10 -5.41 -14.15 36.72
CA ARG A 10 -6.18 -15.09 35.87
C ARG A 10 -7.40 -14.43 35.25
N LYS A 11 -8.14 -13.61 35.99
CA LYS A 11 -9.32 -12.91 35.52
C LYS A 11 -8.92 -11.88 34.43
N THR A 12 -7.92 -11.05 34.69
CA THR A 12 -7.43 -10.05 33.73
C THR A 12 -6.90 -10.71 32.48
N HIS A 13 -6.04 -11.73 32.61
CA HIS A 13 -5.49 -12.48 31.47
C HIS A 13 -6.60 -13.09 30.60
N ARG A 14 -7.65 -13.65 31.23
CA ARG A 14 -8.77 -14.25 30.48
C ARG A 14 -9.53 -13.23 29.64
N TYR A 15 -9.84 -12.03 30.18
CA TYR A 15 -10.56 -11.00 29.42
C TYR A 15 -9.67 -10.34 28.35
N LEU A 16 -8.43 -10.00 28.71
CA LEU A 16 -7.45 -9.50 27.75
C LEU A 16 -7.21 -10.55 26.64
N GLY A 17 -7.08 -11.83 27.03
CA GLY A 17 -6.86 -12.92 26.07
C GLY A 17 -7.98 -13.09 25.06
N VAL A 18 -9.25 -12.89 25.44
CA VAL A 18 -10.36 -12.92 24.47
C VAL A 18 -10.30 -11.71 23.53
N PHE A 19 -10.13 -10.50 24.10
CA PHE A 19 -10.14 -9.28 23.33
C PHE A 19 -8.92 -9.16 22.38
N ILE A 20 -7.72 -9.40 22.90
CA ILE A 20 -6.48 -9.36 22.10
C ILE A 20 -6.36 -10.61 21.22
N GLY A 21 -6.85 -11.75 21.69
CA GLY A 21 -6.82 -13.02 20.94
C GLY A 21 -7.57 -12.96 19.62
N LEU A 22 -8.68 -12.23 19.55
CA LEU A 22 -9.38 -12.00 18.29
C LEU A 22 -8.52 -11.28 17.28
N GLN A 23 -7.83 -10.20 17.71
CA GLN A 23 -6.91 -9.47 16.83
C GLN A 23 -5.70 -10.33 16.42
N PHE A 24 -5.14 -11.12 17.33
CA PHE A 24 -4.07 -12.05 16.99
C PHE A 24 -4.50 -13.13 15.99
N LEU A 25 -5.74 -13.58 16.07
CA LEU A 25 -6.31 -14.49 15.07
C LEU A 25 -6.32 -13.82 13.68
N LEU A 26 -6.81 -12.59 13.59
CA LEU A 26 -6.82 -11.82 12.35
C LEU A 26 -5.39 -11.58 11.81
N TRP A 27 -4.45 -11.23 12.68
CA TRP A 27 -3.04 -11.09 12.30
C TRP A 27 -2.41 -12.39 11.82
N THR A 28 -2.75 -13.52 12.46
CA THR A 28 -2.24 -14.84 12.05
C THR A 28 -2.81 -15.25 10.70
N VAL A 29 -4.11 -15.07 10.47
CA VAL A 29 -4.75 -15.36 9.17
C VAL A 29 -4.16 -14.47 8.08
N GLY A 30 -4.03 -13.17 8.33
CA GLY A 30 -3.38 -12.23 7.40
C GLY A 30 -1.92 -12.62 7.12
N GLY A 31 -1.15 -12.94 8.18
CA GLY A 31 0.24 -13.37 8.06
C GLY A 31 0.42 -14.67 7.27
N LEU A 32 -0.47 -15.64 7.43
CA LEU A 32 -0.49 -16.86 6.60
C LEU A 32 -0.76 -16.52 5.13
N TYR A 33 -1.76 -15.68 4.86
CA TYR A 33 -2.03 -15.24 3.50
C TYR A 33 -0.81 -14.55 2.88
N PHE A 34 -0.18 -13.61 3.59
CA PHE A 34 1.00 -12.89 3.11
C PHE A 34 2.20 -13.81 2.87
N SER A 35 2.42 -14.80 3.74
CA SER A 35 3.58 -15.71 3.64
C SER A 35 3.44 -16.73 2.50
N TRP A 36 2.22 -17.10 2.14
CA TRP A 36 1.94 -18.06 1.06
C TRP A 36 1.67 -17.39 -0.29
N SER A 37 1.41 -16.09 -0.29
CA SER A 37 1.11 -15.35 -1.50
C SER A 37 2.39 -14.86 -2.18
N ASN A 38 2.41 -14.89 -3.51
CA ASN A 38 3.44 -14.24 -4.30
C ASN A 38 3.10 -12.74 -4.41
N LEU A 39 3.92 -11.89 -3.79
CA LEU A 39 3.71 -10.44 -3.76
C LEU A 39 3.73 -9.80 -5.15
N ASP A 40 4.59 -10.27 -6.07
CA ASP A 40 4.65 -9.75 -7.44
C ASP A 40 3.35 -10.04 -8.19
N ALA A 41 2.79 -11.25 -7.97
CA ALA A 41 1.49 -11.62 -8.55
C ALA A 41 0.35 -10.79 -7.94
N ILE A 42 0.37 -10.52 -6.62
CA ILE A 42 -0.61 -9.66 -5.93
C ILE A 42 -0.52 -8.23 -6.47
N HIS A 43 0.68 -7.68 -6.61
CA HIS A 43 0.89 -6.33 -7.12
C HIS A 43 0.54 -6.19 -8.61
N GLY A 44 0.24 -7.30 -9.28
CA GLY A 44 -0.13 -7.33 -10.68
C GLY A 44 1.05 -7.05 -11.62
N ASP A 45 2.29 -7.24 -11.15
CA ASP A 45 3.48 -6.95 -11.95
C ASP A 45 3.59 -7.89 -13.15
N ALA A 46 3.18 -9.15 -13.02
CA ALA A 46 3.07 -10.09 -14.12
C ALA A 46 2.04 -9.67 -15.20
N LEU A 47 1.11 -8.78 -14.86
CA LEU A 47 0.09 -8.25 -15.78
C LEU A 47 0.51 -6.91 -16.40
N LYS A 48 1.71 -6.42 -16.11
CA LYS A 48 2.26 -5.19 -16.71
C LYS A 48 3.20 -5.56 -17.85
N ARG A 49 2.92 -5.03 -19.03
CA ARG A 49 3.89 -5.01 -20.13
C ARG A 49 4.81 -3.80 -19.97
N ALA A 50 6.11 -4.00 -20.19
CA ALA A 50 7.06 -2.91 -20.24
C ALA A 50 6.69 -1.91 -21.35
N ALA A 51 7.14 -0.67 -21.19
CA ALA A 51 7.06 0.32 -22.26
C ALA A 51 7.88 -0.16 -23.47
N GLU A 52 7.39 0.12 -24.66
CA GLU A 52 8.16 -0.12 -25.88
C GLU A 52 9.45 0.72 -25.85
N THR A 53 10.54 0.12 -26.30
CA THR A 53 11.81 0.80 -26.40
C THR A 53 11.80 1.73 -27.62
N MET A 54 12.29 2.95 -27.42
CA MET A 54 12.43 3.91 -28.51
C MET A 54 13.81 3.78 -29.13
N PRO A 55 13.92 3.82 -30.49
CA PRO A 55 15.22 3.78 -31.15
C PRO A 55 16.03 5.05 -30.85
N ILE A 56 17.34 4.92 -30.66
CA ILE A 56 18.24 6.03 -30.36
C ILE A 56 18.33 7.05 -31.51
N SER A 57 17.95 6.65 -32.72
CA SER A 57 17.94 7.48 -33.93
C SER A 57 16.74 8.43 -34.04
N LEU A 58 15.87 8.50 -32.99
CA LEU A 58 14.76 9.43 -32.99
C LEU A 58 15.24 10.89 -33.10
N SER A 59 14.66 11.59 -34.05
CA SER A 59 14.85 13.05 -34.15
C SER A 59 13.97 13.72 -33.08
N LEU A 60 14.61 14.27 -32.04
CA LEU A 60 13.95 14.95 -30.93
C LEU A 60 14.40 16.41 -30.89
N VAL A 61 13.49 17.31 -30.53
CA VAL A 61 13.87 18.69 -30.23
C VAL A 61 14.44 18.80 -28.80
N SER A 62 15.21 19.86 -28.56
CA SER A 62 15.73 20.08 -27.20
C SER A 62 14.60 20.21 -26.18
N PRO A 63 14.67 19.54 -25.02
CA PRO A 63 13.73 19.72 -23.93
C PRO A 63 13.53 21.17 -23.51
N SER A 64 14.53 22.04 -23.77
CA SER A 64 14.47 23.47 -23.46
C SER A 64 13.29 24.18 -24.13
N LEU A 65 12.86 23.74 -25.32
CA LEU A 65 11.66 24.28 -25.99
C LEU A 65 10.40 24.02 -25.21
N ALA A 66 10.24 22.77 -24.72
CA ALA A 66 9.10 22.40 -23.88
C ALA A 66 9.11 23.14 -22.53
N LEU A 67 10.30 23.32 -21.94
CA LEU A 67 10.45 24.10 -20.71
C LEU A 67 10.09 25.57 -20.87
N GLN A 68 10.51 26.19 -21.98
CA GLN A 68 10.14 27.58 -22.29
C GLN A 68 8.63 27.72 -22.50
N ALA A 69 7.99 26.75 -23.17
CA ALA A 69 6.55 26.72 -23.34
C ALA A 69 5.83 26.59 -22.00
N LEU A 70 6.29 25.70 -21.12
CA LEU A 70 5.75 25.51 -19.77
C LEU A 70 5.95 26.77 -18.91
N GLY A 71 7.13 27.41 -18.94
CA GLY A 71 7.44 28.61 -18.18
C GLY A 71 6.54 29.80 -18.53
N LYS A 72 6.03 29.85 -19.77
CA LYS A 72 5.01 30.87 -20.18
C LYS A 72 3.65 30.62 -19.59
N GLN A 73 3.30 29.38 -19.28
CA GLN A 73 2.00 29.00 -18.70
C GLN A 73 2.01 29.01 -17.16
N VAL A 74 3.14 28.61 -16.58
CA VAL A 74 3.25 28.43 -15.10
C VAL A 74 4.43 29.26 -14.59
N ALA A 75 4.17 30.52 -14.23
CA ALA A 75 5.19 31.40 -13.67
C ALA A 75 5.64 30.90 -12.28
N GLY A 76 6.94 30.95 -12.01
CA GLY A 76 7.51 30.58 -10.71
C GLY A 76 7.57 29.08 -10.42
N ALA A 77 7.33 28.24 -11.41
CA ALA A 77 7.49 26.80 -11.26
C ALA A 77 8.97 26.39 -11.18
N SER A 78 9.27 25.42 -10.32
CA SER A 78 10.61 24.81 -10.21
C SER A 78 10.58 23.41 -10.81
N ILE A 79 11.50 23.12 -11.72
CA ILE A 79 11.60 21.81 -12.38
C ILE A 79 12.16 20.79 -11.39
N VAL A 80 11.51 19.64 -11.29
CA VAL A 80 11.97 18.50 -10.49
C VAL A 80 12.71 17.49 -11.37
N GLY A 81 12.22 17.26 -12.59
CA GLY A 81 12.85 16.33 -13.53
C GLY A 81 12.19 16.34 -14.89
N ILE A 82 12.90 15.78 -15.87
CA ILE A 82 12.41 15.56 -17.24
C ILE A 82 12.74 14.13 -17.60
N GLN A 83 11.76 13.43 -18.12
CA GLN A 83 11.90 12.05 -18.59
C GLN A 83 11.35 11.92 -19.99
N LEU A 84 12.05 11.20 -20.87
CA LEU A 84 11.53 10.82 -22.17
C LEU A 84 10.71 9.54 -21.99
N ILE A 85 9.44 9.58 -22.37
CA ILE A 85 8.53 8.45 -22.26
C ILE A 85 7.84 8.15 -23.60
N ASP A 86 7.44 6.89 -23.77
CA ASP A 86 6.57 6.48 -24.86
C ASP A 86 5.11 6.54 -24.42
N VAL A 87 4.30 7.23 -25.20
CA VAL A 87 2.84 7.21 -25.10
C VAL A 87 2.27 6.79 -26.43
N LEU A 88 1.82 5.55 -26.53
CA LEU A 88 1.22 4.97 -27.74
C LEU A 88 2.13 5.10 -28.98
N GLY A 89 3.41 4.77 -28.87
CA GLY A 89 4.38 4.84 -29.95
C GLY A 89 4.85 6.26 -30.29
N GLN A 90 4.50 7.25 -29.49
CA GLN A 90 4.94 8.63 -29.67
C GLN A 90 5.85 9.07 -28.52
N PRO A 91 6.99 9.74 -28.81
CA PRO A 91 7.90 10.22 -27.80
C PRO A 91 7.36 11.50 -27.14
N PHE A 92 7.30 11.52 -25.80
CA PHE A 92 6.94 12.69 -25.01
C PHE A 92 8.00 12.99 -23.95
N TYR A 93 8.24 14.25 -23.70
CA TYR A 93 8.88 14.72 -22.48
C TYR A 93 7.83 14.80 -21.38
N GLN A 94 8.00 14.00 -20.34
CA GLN A 94 7.26 14.12 -19.10
C GLN A 94 8.05 15.05 -18.17
N ILE A 95 7.49 16.24 -17.91
CA ILE A 95 8.12 17.28 -17.11
C ILE A 95 7.46 17.30 -15.75
N SER A 96 8.21 16.92 -14.71
CA SER A 96 7.79 17.04 -13.32
C SER A 96 8.24 18.37 -12.75
N TYR A 97 7.32 19.13 -12.16
CA TYR A 97 7.60 20.46 -11.63
C TYR A 97 6.80 20.73 -10.35
N ARG A 98 7.26 21.71 -9.60
CA ARG A 98 6.60 22.21 -8.38
C ARG A 98 6.14 23.63 -8.58
N VAL A 99 4.93 23.92 -8.12
CA VAL A 99 4.40 25.27 -8.05
C VAL A 99 4.30 25.67 -6.59
N ASN A 100 4.96 26.76 -6.23
CA ASN A 100 4.82 27.35 -4.89
C ASN A 100 3.52 28.17 -4.84
N GLN A 101 2.48 27.61 -4.26
CA GLN A 101 1.22 28.31 -4.02
C GLN A 101 1.20 28.94 -2.61
N GLY A 102 1.99 30.01 -2.40
CA GLY A 102 1.98 30.76 -1.13
C GLY A 102 2.32 29.92 0.10
N ALA A 103 1.50 30.00 1.17
CA ALA A 103 1.73 29.31 2.45
C ALA A 103 1.41 27.80 2.45
N GLY A 104 1.06 27.21 1.29
CA GLY A 104 0.77 25.77 1.16
C GLY A 104 2.00 24.92 0.88
N HIS A 105 1.87 23.61 1.04
CA HIS A 105 2.91 22.67 0.62
C HIS A 105 3.06 22.72 -0.91
N PRO A 106 4.32 22.68 -1.46
CA PRO A 106 4.52 22.70 -2.89
C PRO A 106 3.86 21.48 -3.54
N MET A 107 2.99 21.74 -4.51
CA MET A 107 2.33 20.66 -5.26
C MET A 107 3.22 20.17 -6.39
N ASN A 108 3.49 18.87 -6.43
CA ASN A 108 4.13 18.23 -7.56
C ASN A 108 3.12 18.09 -8.69
N GLN A 109 3.44 18.62 -9.86
CA GLN A 109 2.64 18.52 -11.07
C GLN A 109 3.43 17.88 -12.19
N VAL A 110 2.73 17.37 -13.18
CA VAL A 110 3.33 16.74 -14.35
C VAL A 110 2.71 17.35 -15.60
N GLN A 111 3.55 17.68 -16.58
CA GLN A 111 3.14 18.16 -17.89
C GLN A 111 3.79 17.34 -18.99
N LEU A 112 3.01 16.93 -19.97
CA LEU A 112 3.52 16.29 -21.17
C LEU A 112 3.79 17.32 -22.27
N ALA A 113 4.93 17.12 -22.97
CA ALA A 113 5.25 17.85 -24.17
C ALA A 113 5.69 16.87 -25.26
N HIS A 114 5.23 17.04 -26.47
CA HIS A 114 5.61 16.19 -27.59
C HIS A 114 7.10 16.36 -27.92
N ALA A 115 7.88 15.28 -27.81
CA ALA A 115 9.35 15.38 -27.89
C ALA A 115 9.89 15.69 -29.28
N ARG A 116 9.09 15.59 -30.34
CA ARG A 116 9.46 15.99 -31.71
C ARG A 116 9.17 17.46 -32.02
N THR A 117 8.26 18.10 -31.27
CA THR A 117 7.82 19.48 -31.57
C THR A 117 8.04 20.46 -30.42
N GLY A 118 8.18 19.96 -29.19
CA GLY A 118 8.23 20.78 -27.96
C GLY A 118 6.87 21.32 -27.50
N LEU A 119 5.78 21.01 -28.23
CA LEU A 119 4.44 21.49 -27.90
C LEU A 119 3.92 20.77 -26.65
N LEU A 120 3.38 21.56 -25.72
CA LEU A 120 2.67 21.03 -24.57
C LEU A 120 1.37 20.39 -25.02
N ARG A 121 1.00 19.27 -24.38
CA ARG A 121 -0.31 18.65 -24.60
C ARG A 121 -1.14 18.67 -23.32
N GLY A 122 -2.46 18.64 -23.49
CA GLY A 122 -3.38 18.43 -22.39
C GLY A 122 -3.40 16.98 -21.88
N GLU A 123 -4.37 16.67 -21.05
CA GLU A 123 -4.60 15.33 -20.53
C GLU A 123 -4.86 14.31 -21.66
N LEU A 124 -4.62 13.05 -21.37
CA LEU A 124 -5.05 11.96 -22.24
C LEU A 124 -6.58 11.97 -22.33
N THR A 125 -7.08 11.74 -23.54
CA THR A 125 -8.49 11.43 -23.75
C THR A 125 -8.81 10.03 -23.23
N GLN A 126 -10.10 9.73 -23.01
CA GLN A 126 -10.53 8.40 -22.62
C GLN A 126 -10.07 7.32 -23.62
N ALA A 127 -10.16 7.58 -24.92
CA ALA A 127 -9.72 6.63 -25.95
C ALA A 127 -8.22 6.35 -25.87
N GLU A 128 -7.39 7.37 -25.67
CA GLU A 128 -5.94 7.21 -25.49
C GLU A 128 -5.61 6.47 -24.18
N ALA A 129 -6.31 6.77 -23.09
CA ALA A 129 -6.11 6.08 -21.82
C ALA A 129 -6.47 4.60 -21.91
N VAL A 130 -7.55 4.26 -22.61
CA VAL A 130 -7.95 2.86 -22.88
C VAL A 130 -6.89 2.17 -23.75
N ALA A 131 -6.46 2.80 -24.85
CA ALA A 131 -5.43 2.24 -25.72
C ALA A 131 -4.10 2.03 -24.96
N LEU A 132 -3.72 2.98 -24.11
CA LEU A 132 -2.53 2.87 -23.28
C LEU A 132 -2.67 1.75 -22.23
N ALA A 133 -3.82 1.64 -21.57
CA ALA A 133 -4.11 0.56 -20.66
C ALA A 133 -3.99 -0.82 -21.33
N GLN A 134 -4.60 -0.97 -22.54
CA GLN A 134 -4.52 -2.20 -23.31
C GLN A 134 -3.09 -2.53 -23.76
N SER A 135 -2.31 -1.54 -24.20
CA SER A 135 -0.92 -1.77 -24.62
C SER A 135 -0.03 -2.22 -23.47
N ARG A 136 -0.30 -1.77 -22.25
CA ARG A 136 0.48 -2.06 -21.04
C ARG A 136 -0.09 -3.22 -20.21
N PHE A 137 -1.23 -3.75 -20.56
CA PHE A 137 -1.86 -4.88 -19.89
C PHE A 137 -1.52 -6.18 -20.59
N ALA A 138 -1.00 -7.16 -19.85
CA ALA A 138 -0.62 -8.46 -20.41
C ALA A 138 -1.82 -9.43 -20.57
N GLY A 139 -3.00 -9.07 -20.05
CA GLY A 139 -4.22 -9.86 -20.24
C GLY A 139 -4.84 -9.61 -21.61
N GLU A 140 -5.45 -10.66 -22.17
CA GLU A 140 -6.23 -10.59 -23.44
C GLU A 140 -7.71 -10.56 -23.09
N SER A 141 -8.26 -9.41 -22.79
CA SER A 141 -9.67 -9.28 -22.42
C SER A 141 -10.26 -7.97 -22.89
N ALA A 142 -11.59 -8.02 -23.15
CA ALA A 142 -12.35 -6.82 -23.44
C ALA A 142 -12.38 -5.87 -22.23
N VAL A 143 -12.40 -4.58 -22.51
CA VAL A 143 -12.65 -3.55 -21.50
C VAL A 143 -14.12 -3.67 -21.08
N GLU A 144 -14.33 -3.79 -19.78
CA GLU A 144 -15.66 -3.88 -19.18
C GLU A 144 -16.19 -2.50 -18.80
N GLN A 145 -15.33 -1.69 -18.17
CA GLN A 145 -15.71 -0.38 -17.67
C GLN A 145 -14.55 0.61 -17.75
N VAL A 146 -14.88 1.88 -17.95
CA VAL A 146 -13.92 2.99 -17.85
C VAL A 146 -14.53 4.05 -16.96
N ALA A 147 -13.80 4.47 -15.93
CA ALA A 147 -14.17 5.56 -15.03
C ALA A 147 -13.08 6.64 -15.02
N TYR A 148 -13.51 7.90 -14.99
CA TYR A 148 -12.62 9.05 -14.85
C TYR A 148 -12.62 9.52 -13.39
N LEU A 149 -11.47 9.53 -12.75
CA LEU A 149 -11.28 9.85 -11.35
C LEU A 149 -10.65 11.23 -11.21
N THR A 150 -11.34 12.13 -10.54
CA THR A 150 -10.82 13.47 -10.17
C THR A 150 -10.41 13.55 -8.72
N SER A 151 -10.92 12.64 -7.88
CA SER A 151 -10.60 12.54 -6.46
C SER A 151 -10.66 11.09 -5.99
N THR A 152 -9.96 10.78 -4.91
CA THR A 152 -10.01 9.49 -4.22
C THR A 152 -10.00 9.71 -2.72
N ASN A 153 -10.64 8.82 -1.98
CA ASN A 153 -10.54 8.77 -0.52
C ASN A 153 -9.46 7.78 -0.06
N GLY A 154 -9.19 7.71 1.25
CA GLY A 154 -8.19 6.81 1.84
C GLY A 154 -8.46 5.31 1.60
N HIS A 155 -9.72 4.92 1.33
CA HIS A 155 -10.08 3.52 1.08
C HIS A 155 -10.01 3.13 -0.39
N HIS A 156 -9.87 4.11 -1.30
CA HIS A 156 -9.83 3.82 -2.73
C HIS A 156 -8.54 3.10 -3.12
N GLU A 157 -8.62 2.09 -3.99
CA GLU A 157 -7.46 1.28 -4.42
C GLU A 157 -6.41 2.08 -5.24
N TYR A 158 -6.75 3.29 -5.67
CA TYR A 158 -5.86 4.26 -6.35
C TYR A 158 -5.40 5.40 -5.44
N ARG A 159 -5.62 5.32 -4.11
CA ARG A 159 -5.21 6.34 -3.14
C ARG A 159 -3.73 6.72 -3.25
N GLY A 160 -3.41 7.97 -2.97
CA GLY A 160 -2.04 8.48 -2.95
C GLY A 160 -1.35 8.54 -4.32
N LYS A 161 -2.09 8.40 -5.42
CA LYS A 161 -1.55 8.42 -6.78
C LYS A 161 -1.99 9.66 -7.55
N PRO A 162 -1.27 10.03 -8.64
CA PRO A 162 -1.58 11.23 -9.41
C PRO A 162 -3.00 11.24 -9.98
N LEU A 163 -3.70 12.33 -9.80
CA LEU A 163 -5.01 12.60 -10.35
C LEU A 163 -4.93 13.80 -11.31
N PRO A 164 -5.83 13.91 -12.31
CA PRO A 164 -6.88 12.96 -12.63
C PRO A 164 -6.37 11.67 -13.27
N ALA A 165 -7.15 10.61 -13.20
CA ALA A 165 -6.78 9.31 -13.73
C ALA A 165 -7.97 8.57 -14.35
N TYR A 166 -7.70 7.70 -15.31
CA TYR A 166 -8.67 6.74 -15.85
C TYR A 166 -8.47 5.39 -15.18
N ALA A 167 -9.55 4.80 -14.69
CA ALA A 167 -9.63 3.42 -14.24
C ALA A 167 -10.24 2.58 -15.34
N VAL A 168 -9.43 1.75 -16.00
CA VAL A 168 -9.83 0.87 -17.09
C VAL A 168 -9.92 -0.55 -16.55
N THR A 169 -11.13 -1.08 -16.40
CA THR A 169 -11.38 -2.42 -15.87
C THR A 169 -11.54 -3.42 -16.99
N PHE A 170 -10.86 -4.56 -16.86
CA PHE A 170 -10.90 -5.69 -17.76
C PHE A 170 -11.63 -6.86 -17.10
N GLN A 171 -12.41 -7.62 -17.86
CA GLN A 171 -13.14 -8.77 -17.35
C GLN A 171 -12.21 -9.87 -16.81
N LYS A 172 -11.09 -10.11 -17.50
CA LYS A 172 -10.10 -11.17 -17.18
C LYS A 172 -8.68 -10.67 -17.40
N PRO A 173 -7.68 -11.22 -16.66
CA PRO A 173 -7.85 -12.08 -15.49
C PRO A 173 -8.22 -11.27 -14.24
N ALA A 174 -8.90 -11.91 -13.29
CA ALA A 174 -9.12 -11.43 -11.92
C ALA A 174 -9.65 -9.99 -11.80
N HIS A 175 -10.60 -9.59 -12.68
CA HIS A 175 -11.21 -8.25 -12.74
C HIS A 175 -10.14 -7.13 -12.58
N ALA A 176 -9.10 -7.23 -13.42
CA ALA A 176 -7.97 -6.31 -13.35
C ALA A 176 -8.38 -4.88 -13.73
N THR A 177 -8.07 -3.91 -12.89
CA THR A 177 -8.22 -2.49 -13.17
C THR A 177 -6.85 -1.85 -13.39
N VAL A 178 -6.63 -1.30 -14.58
CA VAL A 178 -5.44 -0.56 -14.96
C VAL A 178 -5.69 0.92 -14.77
N TYR A 179 -4.88 1.57 -13.92
CA TYR A 179 -4.98 2.99 -13.64
C TYR A 179 -3.99 3.79 -14.47
N VAL A 180 -4.50 4.71 -15.27
CA VAL A 180 -3.73 5.58 -16.16
C VAL A 180 -3.84 7.01 -15.69
N ALA A 181 -2.73 7.62 -15.28
CA ALA A 181 -2.71 9.04 -14.92
C ALA A 181 -2.86 9.90 -16.18
N ALA A 182 -3.94 10.68 -16.26
CA ALA A 182 -4.33 11.41 -17.46
C ALA A 182 -3.30 12.49 -17.87
N GLN A 183 -2.74 13.21 -16.90
CA GLN A 183 -1.74 14.23 -17.13
C GLN A 183 -0.33 13.65 -17.33
N ALA A 184 -0.01 12.53 -16.67
CA ALA A 184 1.31 11.94 -16.72
C ALA A 184 1.53 11.03 -17.94
N GLY A 185 0.45 10.55 -18.58
CA GLY A 185 0.53 9.66 -19.73
C GLY A 185 1.12 8.28 -19.40
N THR A 186 0.98 7.80 -18.18
CA THR A 186 1.59 6.55 -17.71
C THR A 186 0.61 5.69 -16.91
N VAL A 187 0.77 4.37 -17.02
CA VAL A 187 0.10 3.42 -16.13
C VAL A 187 0.74 3.49 -14.75
N GLN A 188 -0.07 3.75 -13.73
CA GLN A 188 0.36 3.93 -12.34
C GLN A 188 0.27 2.64 -11.53
N SER A 189 -0.76 1.84 -11.76
CA SER A 189 -0.97 0.59 -11.05
C SER A 189 -1.92 -0.32 -11.81
N VAL A 190 -1.78 -1.62 -11.56
CA VAL A 190 -2.76 -2.65 -11.91
C VAL A 190 -3.28 -3.21 -10.60
N ARG A 191 -4.60 -3.28 -10.44
CA ARG A 191 -5.27 -3.81 -9.25
C ARG A 191 -6.14 -4.98 -9.64
N THR A 192 -6.02 -6.07 -8.91
CA THR A 192 -6.71 -7.35 -9.16
C THR A 192 -7.50 -7.78 -7.93
N ASP A 193 -8.37 -8.78 -8.05
CA ASP A 193 -9.08 -9.32 -6.88
C ASP A 193 -8.13 -9.86 -5.78
N PRO A 194 -7.03 -10.59 -6.10
CA PRO A 194 -6.03 -10.93 -5.10
C PRO A 194 -5.42 -9.70 -4.39
N TRP A 195 -5.19 -8.61 -5.13
CA TRP A 195 -4.71 -7.37 -4.51
C TRP A 195 -5.75 -6.77 -3.56
N ARG A 196 -7.04 -6.80 -3.90
CA ARG A 196 -8.11 -6.27 -3.04
C ARG A 196 -8.24 -7.06 -1.74
N ILE A 197 -8.08 -8.40 -1.82
CA ILE A 197 -8.02 -9.27 -0.63
C ILE A 197 -6.80 -8.93 0.22
N PHE A 198 -5.63 -8.79 -0.41
CA PHE A 198 -4.39 -8.40 0.28
C PHE A 198 -4.55 -7.04 0.99
N ASP A 199 -5.06 -6.02 0.31
CA ASP A 199 -5.25 -4.66 0.84
C ASP A 199 -6.23 -4.65 2.03
N PHE A 200 -7.27 -5.47 1.97
CA PHE A 200 -8.20 -5.64 3.10
C PHE A 200 -7.54 -6.29 4.32
N LEU A 201 -6.80 -7.39 4.11
CA LEU A 201 -6.07 -8.05 5.19
C LEU A 201 -4.94 -7.17 5.74
N TRP A 202 -4.31 -6.38 4.89
CA TRP A 202 -3.31 -5.39 5.28
C TRP A 202 -3.90 -4.31 6.18
N MET A 203 -5.06 -3.78 5.85
CA MET A 203 -5.81 -2.86 6.70
C MET A 203 -6.09 -3.44 8.10
N LEU A 204 -6.50 -4.71 8.18
CA LEU A 204 -6.70 -5.40 9.46
C LEU A 204 -5.38 -5.60 10.23
N HIS A 205 -4.28 -5.80 9.51
CA HIS A 205 -2.96 -5.99 10.10
C HIS A 205 -2.37 -4.69 10.65
N THR A 206 -2.46 -3.62 9.90
CA THR A 206 -1.98 -2.29 10.31
C THR A 206 -2.93 -1.59 11.28
N MET A 207 -4.19 -2.06 11.38
CA MET A 207 -5.27 -1.40 12.13
C MET A 207 -5.48 0.07 11.73
N ASP A 208 -5.05 0.44 10.54
CA ASP A 208 -5.35 1.74 9.94
C ASP A 208 -6.61 1.64 9.09
N TYR A 209 -7.74 1.91 9.71
CA TYR A 209 -9.05 1.82 9.08
C TYR A 209 -9.41 3.06 8.25
N GLU A 210 -8.58 4.10 8.24
CA GLU A 210 -8.80 5.32 7.47
C GLU A 210 -7.95 5.38 6.19
N GLY A 211 -6.62 5.21 6.34
CA GLY A 211 -5.65 5.32 5.24
C GLY A 211 -5.14 3.98 4.72
N ARG A 212 -5.21 2.93 5.54
CA ARG A 212 -4.71 1.56 5.33
C ARG A 212 -3.19 1.40 5.30
N ASP A 213 -2.43 2.48 5.24
CA ASP A 213 -0.97 2.44 5.04
C ASP A 213 -0.17 3.02 6.22
N ASP A 214 -0.84 3.65 7.22
CA ASP A 214 -0.19 4.21 8.40
C ASP A 214 0.09 3.13 9.45
N MET A 215 1.36 2.72 9.55
CA MET A 215 1.85 1.80 10.58
C MET A 215 2.17 2.50 11.90
N ASN A 216 2.07 3.83 11.99
CA ASN A 216 2.39 4.60 13.19
C ASN A 216 1.13 5.13 13.90
N ASN A 217 -0.01 4.47 13.70
CA ASN A 217 -1.27 4.87 14.32
C ASN A 217 -1.36 4.42 15.79
N SER A 218 -2.08 5.20 16.59
CA SER A 218 -2.22 4.97 18.03
C SER A 218 -2.96 3.68 18.38
N LEU A 219 -3.86 3.20 17.50
CA LEU A 219 -4.62 1.98 17.72
C LEU A 219 -3.69 0.75 17.65
N LEU A 220 -2.84 0.67 16.62
CA LEU A 220 -1.83 -0.38 16.48
C LEU A 220 -0.86 -0.37 17.66
N GLN A 221 -0.40 0.80 18.09
CA GLN A 221 0.47 0.95 19.26
C GLN A 221 -0.19 0.43 20.54
N ALA A 222 -1.44 0.83 20.80
CA ALA A 222 -2.20 0.37 21.96
C ALA A 222 -2.39 -1.16 21.96
N PHE A 223 -2.78 -1.75 20.83
CA PHE A 223 -2.93 -3.20 20.72
C PHE A 223 -1.61 -3.94 20.86
N SER A 224 -0.51 -3.39 20.35
CA SER A 224 0.82 -3.97 20.53
C SER A 224 1.24 -4.01 22.02
N VAL A 225 1.00 -2.94 22.76
CA VAL A 225 1.28 -2.90 24.21
C VAL A 225 0.39 -3.88 24.97
N LEU A 226 -0.92 -3.89 24.69
CA LEU A 226 -1.86 -4.83 25.31
C LEU A 226 -1.52 -6.28 24.96
N GLY A 227 -1.10 -6.55 23.73
CA GLY A 227 -0.59 -7.85 23.28
C GLY A 227 0.60 -8.31 24.09
N LEU A 228 1.61 -7.43 24.25
CA LEU A 228 2.79 -7.72 25.07
C LEU A 228 2.42 -8.01 26.52
N LEU A 229 1.53 -7.24 27.14
CA LEU A 229 1.02 -7.48 28.47
C LEU A 229 0.28 -8.82 28.59
N THR A 230 -0.52 -9.15 27.58
CA THR A 230 -1.26 -10.43 27.54
C THR A 230 -0.32 -11.62 27.47
N ILE A 231 0.67 -11.59 26.58
CA ILE A 231 1.70 -12.63 26.44
C ILE A 231 2.52 -12.77 27.74
N SER A 232 3.00 -11.65 28.29
CA SER A 232 3.79 -11.63 29.54
C SER A 232 3.00 -12.18 30.72
N SER A 233 1.71 -11.84 30.83
CA SER A 233 0.82 -12.40 31.86
C SER A 233 0.60 -13.90 31.70
N GLY A 234 0.56 -14.40 30.45
CA GLY A 234 0.47 -15.83 30.16
C GLY A 234 1.71 -16.59 30.63
N PHE A 235 2.91 -16.08 30.32
CA PHE A 235 4.16 -16.64 30.84
C PHE A 235 4.22 -16.60 32.38
N ALA A 236 3.86 -15.49 32.98
CA ALA A 236 3.82 -15.38 34.44
C ALA A 236 2.90 -16.43 35.07
N LEU A 237 1.71 -16.67 34.51
CA LEU A 237 0.80 -17.71 34.94
C LEU A 237 1.37 -19.11 34.72
N PHE A 238 2.03 -19.36 33.61
CA PHE A 238 2.69 -20.63 33.31
C PHE A 238 3.76 -20.95 34.36
N PHE A 239 4.69 -20.03 34.63
CA PHE A 239 5.75 -20.23 35.62
C PHE A 239 5.19 -20.37 37.04
N ALA A 240 4.16 -19.59 37.39
CA ALA A 240 3.54 -19.66 38.70
C ALA A 240 2.73 -20.95 38.94
N SER A 241 2.19 -21.57 37.90
CA SER A 241 1.38 -22.80 38.00
C SER A 241 2.16 -24.10 37.71
N SER A 242 3.30 -23.98 37.03
CA SER A 242 4.10 -25.13 36.64
C SER A 242 4.72 -25.87 37.84
N PRO A 243 4.59 -27.22 37.94
CA PRO A 243 5.23 -28.00 38.99
C PRO A 243 6.76 -27.94 38.96
N TRP A 244 7.35 -27.67 37.80
CA TRP A 244 8.80 -27.59 37.61
C TRP A 244 9.47 -26.45 38.38
N PHE A 245 8.74 -25.36 38.63
CA PHE A 245 9.24 -24.18 39.35
C PHE A 245 8.75 -24.07 40.80
N ARG A 246 7.99 -25.09 41.29
CA ARG A 246 7.60 -25.12 42.70
C ARG A 246 8.77 -25.66 43.53
N PRO A 247 9.24 -24.94 44.60
CA PRO A 247 10.22 -25.48 45.48
C PRO A 247 9.64 -26.76 46.12
N LYS A 248 10.37 -27.88 46.02
CA LYS A 248 10.02 -29.13 46.72
C LYS A 248 10.07 -28.79 48.22
N LEU A 249 8.93 -28.65 48.85
CA LEU A 249 8.86 -28.61 50.32
C LEU A 249 9.48 -29.91 50.82
N LYS A 250 10.61 -29.84 51.48
CA LYS A 250 11.18 -30.96 52.22
C LYS A 250 10.13 -31.30 53.31
N THR A 251 9.39 -32.36 53.11
CA THR A 251 8.59 -33.00 54.15
C THR A 251 9.56 -33.47 55.22
N GLY A 252 9.63 -32.70 56.31
CA GLY A 252 10.38 -33.11 57.51
C GLY A 252 9.82 -34.46 57.94
N ARG A 253 10.66 -35.51 57.89
CA ARG A 253 10.38 -36.79 58.54
C ARG A 253 10.23 -36.50 60.04
N HIS A 254 9.04 -36.57 60.56
CA HIS A 254 8.86 -36.79 61.98
C HIS A 254 9.52 -38.13 62.30
N GLN A 255 10.61 -38.13 63.02
CA GLN A 255 11.09 -39.31 63.71
C GLN A 255 10.13 -39.55 64.90
N PRO A 256 9.61 -40.80 65.06
CA PRO A 256 8.93 -41.13 66.27
C PRO A 256 9.93 -41.14 67.42
N VAL A 257 9.59 -40.43 68.46
CA VAL A 257 10.32 -40.48 69.75
C VAL A 257 9.83 -41.75 70.43
N ASP A 258 10.68 -42.80 70.46
CA ASP A 258 10.46 -43.96 71.27
C ASP A 258 10.61 -43.62 72.74
N ALA A 259 9.54 -43.90 73.53
CA ALA A 259 9.53 -43.88 74.99
C ALA A 259 9.66 -45.30 75.55
#